data_19bb2192921c8db44c1123d372f1f6cd
#
_entry.id   19bb2192921c8db44c1123d372f1f6cd
#
_cell.length_a   1.000
_cell.length_b   1.000
_cell.length_c   1.000
_cell.angle_alpha   90.00
_cell.angle_beta   90.00
_cell.angle_gamma   90.00
#
_symmetry.space_group_name_H-M   'P 1'
#
loop_
_entity.id
_entity.type
_entity.pdbx_description
1 polymer ?
#
loop_
_entity_poly.entity_id
_entity_poly.type
_entity_poly.pdbx_seq_one_letter_code
_entity_poly.pdbx_strand_id
1 'polypeptide(L)'
;QLAAFAYVNGKLFTERLSIPDFDAGMRTALLDAAALDWGLISPAIFGGLFQSIMDPKARRNLGAHYTSEENILKLIEPLFLDDLRAELAAAKGNANKLFELQKKLRTLTFLDPACGCGNFLVVAYRELRDIELEILRQVEKNRSLDIFHAVQVNVDQFYGIEIEEFPAQIAQVALWLTDHQMNQKVSAEFGLYFARLPLVTSPTIVHGNALRLDWKDVVPKEKLTHILGNPPFVGKKEQKAGQKEDLRRIFGNMPGAGVLDYVTCWYVKAADIIQG
;
A
#
# COMPACT_ATOMS: atom_id res chain seq x y z
N GLN A 1 -16.68 -13.88 -26.96
CA GLN A 1 -15.25 -13.71 -26.60
C GLN A 1 -15.08 -12.88 -25.31
N LEU A 2 -15.81 -11.75 -25.11
CA LEU A 2 -15.69 -10.92 -23.90
C LEU A 2 -16.10 -11.62 -22.60
N ALA A 3 -17.05 -12.55 -22.64
CA ALA A 3 -17.49 -13.31 -21.48
C ALA A 3 -16.43 -14.30 -20.91
N ALA A 4 -15.35 -14.56 -21.68
CA ALA A 4 -14.24 -15.41 -21.26
C ALA A 4 -13.13 -14.64 -20.53
N PHE A 5 -13.20 -13.30 -20.49
CA PHE A 5 -12.26 -12.52 -19.71
C PHE A 5 -12.63 -12.60 -18.22
N ALA A 6 -11.62 -12.83 -17.38
CA ALA A 6 -11.79 -12.74 -15.95
C ALA A 6 -12.28 -11.33 -15.56
N TYR A 7 -13.16 -11.26 -14.58
CA TYR A 7 -13.66 -9.98 -14.10
C TYR A 7 -12.55 -9.14 -13.46
N VAL A 8 -12.24 -8.01 -14.11
CA VAL A 8 -11.14 -7.11 -13.77
C VAL A 8 -11.72 -5.85 -13.16
N ASN A 9 -12.12 -5.84 -11.91
CA ASN A 9 -12.74 -4.60 -11.46
C ASN A 9 -12.36 -4.17 -10.04
N GLY A 10 -11.71 -4.95 -9.22
CA GLY A 10 -11.30 -4.53 -7.87
C GLY A 10 -12.11 -3.39 -7.23
N LYS A 11 -13.39 -3.23 -7.59
CA LYS A 11 -14.29 -2.13 -7.25
C LYS A 11 -14.08 -0.80 -8.01
N LEU A 12 -13.05 -0.65 -8.85
CA LEU A 12 -12.75 0.62 -9.55
C LEU A 12 -13.89 1.07 -10.49
N PHE A 13 -14.68 0.13 -11.03
CA PHE A 13 -15.81 0.39 -11.94
C PHE A 13 -17.13 -0.17 -11.42
N THR A 14 -17.31 -0.31 -10.10
CA THR A 14 -18.55 -0.83 -9.50
C THR A 14 -19.70 0.17 -9.56
N GLU A 15 -19.40 1.46 -9.45
CA GLU A 15 -20.41 2.50 -9.56
C GLU A 15 -20.66 2.88 -11.01
N ARG A 16 -21.95 2.94 -11.40
CA ARG A 16 -22.36 3.54 -12.66
C ARG A 16 -22.46 5.05 -12.48
N LEU A 17 -21.36 5.73 -12.68
CA LEU A 17 -21.33 7.19 -12.72
C LEU A 17 -21.88 7.68 -14.07
N SER A 18 -22.52 8.85 -14.06
CA SER A 18 -22.84 9.54 -15.31
C SER A 18 -21.56 9.89 -16.03
N ILE A 19 -21.42 9.45 -17.27
CA ILE A 19 -20.27 9.80 -18.11
C ILE A 19 -20.39 11.29 -18.45
N PRO A 20 -19.41 12.13 -18.06
CA PRO A 20 -19.43 13.54 -18.44
C PRO A 20 -19.24 13.68 -19.95
N ASP A 21 -19.84 14.70 -20.52
CA ASP A 21 -19.58 15.07 -21.91
C ASP A 21 -18.17 15.60 -22.05
N PHE A 22 -17.40 15.01 -22.98
CA PHE A 22 -16.04 15.43 -23.29
C PHE A 22 -16.03 16.42 -24.44
N ASP A 23 -15.44 17.59 -24.25
CA ASP A 23 -15.07 18.46 -25.36
C ASP A 23 -13.84 17.92 -26.13
N ALA A 24 -13.51 18.55 -27.24
CA ALA A 24 -12.38 18.13 -28.07
C ALA A 24 -11.03 18.22 -27.32
N GLY A 25 -10.84 19.19 -26.43
CA GLY A 25 -9.64 19.36 -25.64
C GLY A 25 -9.50 18.26 -24.57
N MET A 26 -10.58 17.97 -23.86
CA MET A 26 -10.63 16.89 -22.87
C MET A 26 -10.39 15.52 -23.52
N ARG A 27 -10.99 15.27 -24.70
CA ARG A 27 -10.73 14.04 -25.46
C ARG A 27 -9.28 13.91 -25.85
N THR A 28 -8.65 14.97 -26.35
CA THR A 28 -7.22 14.97 -26.72
C THR A 28 -6.35 14.67 -25.49
N ALA A 29 -6.57 15.38 -24.38
CA ALA A 29 -5.83 15.15 -23.14
C ALA A 29 -5.95 13.70 -22.63
N LEU A 30 -7.13 13.10 -22.72
CA LEU A 30 -7.33 11.70 -22.35
C LEU A 30 -6.57 10.72 -23.25
N LEU A 31 -6.58 10.96 -24.57
CA LEU A 31 -5.84 10.16 -25.54
C LEU A 31 -4.32 10.30 -25.36
N ASP A 32 -3.84 11.52 -25.10
CA ASP A 32 -2.43 11.78 -24.82
C ASP A 32 -1.99 11.06 -23.53
N ALA A 33 -2.80 11.15 -22.47
CA ALA A 33 -2.55 10.41 -21.24
C ALA A 33 -2.55 8.88 -21.46
N ALA A 34 -3.47 8.37 -22.27
CA ALA A 34 -3.54 6.94 -22.60
C ALA A 34 -2.36 6.45 -23.45
N ALA A 35 -1.68 7.36 -24.17
CA ALA A 35 -0.51 7.04 -24.98
C ALA A 35 0.80 6.99 -24.16
N LEU A 36 0.79 7.46 -22.90
CA LEU A 36 1.96 7.41 -22.03
C LEU A 36 2.24 5.97 -21.58
N ASP A 37 3.52 5.65 -21.44
CA ASP A 37 3.94 4.39 -20.81
C ASP A 37 3.90 4.54 -19.28
N TRP A 38 2.76 4.21 -18.69
CA TRP A 38 2.55 4.22 -17.24
C TRP A 38 3.44 3.23 -16.48
N GLY A 39 4.01 2.26 -17.17
CA GLY A 39 4.99 1.32 -16.60
C GLY A 39 6.28 2.00 -16.12
N LEU A 40 6.59 3.19 -16.67
CA LEU A 40 7.79 3.97 -16.31
C LEU A 40 7.55 4.99 -15.19
N ILE A 41 6.30 5.22 -14.80
CA ILE A 41 5.94 6.25 -13.81
C ILE A 41 5.91 5.63 -12.42
N SER A 42 6.68 6.18 -11.47
CA SER A 42 6.62 5.72 -10.08
C SER A 42 5.23 5.95 -9.49
N PRO A 43 4.52 4.93 -9.01
CA PRO A 43 3.20 5.09 -8.40
C PRO A 43 3.20 5.99 -7.16
N ALA A 44 4.33 6.16 -6.49
CA ALA A 44 4.48 7.08 -5.36
C ALA A 44 4.25 8.55 -5.74
N ILE A 45 4.35 8.91 -7.04
CA ILE A 45 4.10 10.28 -7.50
C ILE A 45 2.64 10.70 -7.32
N PHE A 46 1.69 9.75 -7.32
CA PHE A 46 0.26 10.05 -7.17
C PHE A 46 -0.05 10.76 -5.86
N GLY A 47 0.64 10.40 -4.76
CA GLY A 47 0.50 11.10 -3.48
C GLY A 47 0.93 12.56 -3.57
N GLY A 48 2.05 12.83 -4.23
CA GLY A 48 2.54 14.19 -4.46
C GLY A 48 1.61 15.01 -5.37
N LEU A 49 1.13 14.41 -6.44
CA LEU A 49 0.17 15.04 -7.36
C LEU A 49 -1.14 15.37 -6.64
N PHE A 50 -1.71 14.40 -5.91
CA PHE A 50 -2.92 14.63 -5.14
C PHE A 50 -2.75 15.79 -4.16
N GLN A 51 -1.62 15.81 -3.43
CA GLN A 51 -1.34 16.88 -2.48
C GLN A 51 -1.22 18.26 -3.16
N SER A 52 -0.72 18.30 -4.40
CA SER A 52 -0.55 19.56 -5.14
C SER A 52 -1.88 20.19 -5.56
N ILE A 53 -2.92 19.38 -5.77
CA ILE A 53 -4.27 19.85 -6.16
C ILE A 53 -5.18 20.11 -4.96
N MET A 54 -4.80 19.66 -3.76
CA MET A 54 -5.59 19.91 -2.53
C MET A 54 -5.51 21.38 -2.11
N ASP A 55 -6.64 21.90 -1.62
CA ASP A 55 -6.65 23.20 -0.95
C ASP A 55 -5.66 23.23 0.22
N PRO A 56 -4.79 24.26 0.33
CA PRO A 56 -3.77 24.32 1.39
C PRO A 56 -4.33 24.29 2.82
N LYS A 57 -5.54 24.83 3.05
CA LYS A 57 -6.20 24.79 4.35
C LYS A 57 -6.77 23.39 4.64
N ALA A 58 -7.37 22.76 3.63
CA ALA A 58 -7.86 21.38 3.75
C ALA A 58 -6.70 20.43 4.07
N ARG A 59 -5.58 20.53 3.34
CA ARG A 59 -4.36 19.75 3.56
C ARG A 59 -3.82 19.89 4.98
N ARG A 60 -3.66 21.11 5.48
CA ARG A 60 -3.20 21.38 6.85
C ARG A 60 -4.16 20.83 7.90
N ASN A 61 -5.46 20.97 7.66
CA ASN A 61 -6.50 20.53 8.59
C ASN A 61 -6.62 18.99 8.69
N LEU A 62 -6.26 18.28 7.63
CA LEU A 62 -6.26 16.82 7.59
C LEU A 62 -4.93 16.23 8.09
N GLY A 63 -3.91 17.08 8.29
CA GLY A 63 -2.54 16.60 8.57
C GLY A 63 -1.97 15.79 7.39
N ALA A 64 -2.54 15.97 6.19
CA ALA A 64 -2.15 15.23 5.00
C ALA A 64 -0.80 15.73 4.48
N HIS A 65 0.26 15.05 4.87
CA HIS A 65 1.61 15.30 4.42
C HIS A 65 2.08 14.13 3.56
N TYR A 66 2.49 14.45 2.33
CA TYR A 66 3.16 13.47 1.49
C TYR A 66 4.48 13.06 2.13
N THR A 67 4.66 11.78 2.36
CA THR A 67 5.93 11.23 2.82
C THR A 67 6.72 10.78 1.59
N SER A 68 7.89 11.38 1.38
CA SER A 68 8.76 11.01 0.27
C SER A 68 9.27 9.58 0.41
N GLU A 69 9.58 8.96 -0.72
CA GLU A 69 10.12 7.60 -0.77
C GLU A 69 11.39 7.46 0.10
N GLU A 70 12.29 8.44 0.05
CA GLU A 70 13.50 8.45 0.87
C GLU A 70 13.19 8.38 2.39
N ASN A 71 12.18 9.12 2.84
CA ASN A 71 11.78 9.10 4.25
C ASN A 71 11.04 7.82 4.63
N ILE A 72 10.28 7.23 3.70
CA ILE A 72 9.67 5.92 3.90
C ILE A 72 10.76 4.85 4.07
N LEU A 73 11.76 4.83 3.20
CA LEU A 73 12.88 3.88 3.28
C LEU A 73 13.63 4.00 4.61
N LYS A 74 13.95 5.21 5.07
CA LYS A 74 14.58 5.44 6.39
C LYS A 74 13.80 4.80 7.55
N LEU A 75 12.48 4.65 7.40
CA LEU A 75 11.62 4.06 8.42
C LEU A 75 11.52 2.54 8.25
N ILE A 76 11.32 2.04 7.03
CA ILE A 76 11.07 0.60 6.81
C ILE A 76 12.37 -0.22 6.74
N GLU A 77 13.52 0.39 6.41
CA GLU A 77 14.81 -0.29 6.41
C GLU A 77 15.12 -0.90 7.77
N PRO A 78 15.23 -0.13 8.88
CA PRO A 78 15.51 -0.70 10.19
C PRO A 78 14.32 -1.51 10.76
N LEU A 79 13.11 -1.35 10.23
CA LEU A 79 11.93 -2.04 10.73
C LEU A 79 11.89 -3.51 10.29
N PHE A 80 12.23 -3.80 9.03
CA PHE A 80 12.18 -5.17 8.48
C PHE A 80 13.08 -5.41 7.26
N LEU A 81 13.44 -4.39 6.46
CA LEU A 81 14.17 -4.62 5.20
C LEU A 81 15.61 -5.04 5.45
N ASP A 82 16.28 -4.46 6.43
CA ASP A 82 17.69 -4.78 6.72
C ASP A 82 17.83 -6.24 7.15
N ASP A 83 16.91 -6.74 7.99
CA ASP A 83 16.88 -8.15 8.38
C ASP A 83 16.63 -9.07 7.18
N LEU A 84 15.68 -8.75 6.32
CA LEU A 84 15.39 -9.53 5.12
C LEU A 84 16.56 -9.54 4.13
N ARG A 85 17.23 -8.40 3.95
CA ARG A 85 18.42 -8.29 3.10
C ARG A 85 19.60 -9.09 3.67
N ALA A 86 19.78 -9.08 4.99
CA ALA A 86 20.79 -9.88 5.67
C ALA A 86 20.50 -11.38 5.53
N GLU A 87 19.25 -11.80 5.71
CA GLU A 87 18.83 -13.19 5.48
C GLU A 87 19.07 -13.63 4.04
N LEU A 88 18.74 -12.77 3.05
CA LEU A 88 19.01 -13.02 1.63
C LEU A 88 20.50 -13.24 1.37
N ALA A 89 21.35 -12.37 1.93
CA ALA A 89 22.79 -12.50 1.79
C ALA A 89 23.32 -13.80 2.43
N ALA A 90 22.79 -14.19 3.59
CA ALA A 90 23.14 -15.44 4.28
C ALA A 90 22.60 -16.71 3.61
N ALA A 91 21.55 -16.57 2.78
CA ALA A 91 20.96 -17.67 2.01
C ALA A 91 21.64 -17.92 0.66
N LYS A 92 22.55 -17.02 0.24
CA LYS A 92 23.23 -17.09 -1.07
C LYS A 92 23.86 -18.46 -1.32
N GLY A 93 23.55 -19.05 -2.47
CA GLY A 93 24.07 -20.38 -2.86
C GLY A 93 23.35 -21.57 -2.19
N ASN A 94 22.38 -21.33 -1.32
CA ASN A 94 21.60 -22.38 -0.67
C ASN A 94 20.11 -22.28 -1.05
N ALA A 95 19.69 -23.12 -2.02
CA ALA A 95 18.32 -23.11 -2.54
C ALA A 95 17.25 -23.31 -1.44
N ASN A 96 17.51 -24.16 -0.45
CA ASN A 96 16.51 -24.41 0.62
C ASN A 96 16.33 -23.16 1.50
N LYS A 97 17.41 -22.47 1.86
CA LYS A 97 17.33 -21.23 2.61
C LYS A 97 16.63 -20.12 1.81
N LEU A 98 16.88 -20.03 0.51
CA LEU A 98 16.18 -19.09 -0.38
C LEU A 98 14.68 -19.37 -0.45
N PHE A 99 14.27 -20.62 -0.54
CA PHE A 99 12.85 -21.00 -0.52
C PHE A 99 12.19 -20.70 0.84
N GLU A 100 12.88 -20.93 1.96
CA GLU A 100 12.33 -20.60 3.28
C GLU A 100 12.19 -19.06 3.44
N LEU A 101 13.16 -18.28 2.94
CA LEU A 101 13.03 -16.81 2.93
C LEU A 101 11.85 -16.38 2.05
N GLN A 102 11.66 -16.96 0.87
CA GLN A 102 10.53 -16.65 0.01
C GLN A 102 9.18 -16.95 0.69
N LYS A 103 9.05 -18.10 1.35
CA LYS A 103 7.87 -18.41 2.15
C LYS A 103 7.65 -17.38 3.26
N LYS A 104 8.73 -16.95 3.94
CA LYS A 104 8.66 -15.88 4.94
C LYS A 104 8.11 -14.59 4.33
N LEU A 105 8.60 -14.16 3.17
CA LEU A 105 8.08 -12.97 2.48
C LEU A 105 6.57 -13.07 2.26
N ARG A 106 6.04 -14.23 1.89
CA ARG A 106 4.60 -14.45 1.66
C ARG A 106 3.78 -14.33 2.95
N THR A 107 4.36 -14.58 4.11
CA THR A 107 3.64 -14.48 5.40
C THR A 107 3.60 -13.06 5.97
N LEU A 108 4.40 -12.15 5.45
CA LEU A 108 4.41 -10.76 5.90
C LEU A 108 3.11 -10.07 5.49
N THR A 109 2.50 -9.36 6.41
CA THR A 109 1.25 -8.63 6.20
C THR A 109 1.36 -7.24 6.83
N PHE A 110 0.98 -6.24 6.06
CA PHE A 110 1.19 -4.83 6.37
C PHE A 110 -0.13 -4.10 6.49
N LEU A 111 -0.27 -3.28 7.53
CA LEU A 111 -1.39 -2.36 7.70
C LEU A 111 -0.86 -0.93 7.80
N ASP A 112 -1.38 -0.05 6.95
CA ASP A 112 -1.26 1.40 7.10
C ASP A 112 -2.63 1.99 7.46
N PRO A 113 -2.86 2.37 8.72
CA PRO A 113 -4.16 2.85 9.18
C PRO A 113 -4.41 4.35 8.90
N ALA A 114 -3.57 4.98 8.08
CA ALA A 114 -3.73 6.34 7.57
C ALA A 114 -3.02 6.47 6.22
N CYS A 115 -3.37 5.56 5.28
CA CYS A 115 -2.52 5.27 4.14
C CYS A 115 -2.46 6.38 3.08
N GLY A 116 -3.39 7.35 3.08
CA GLY A 116 -3.44 8.35 2.03
C GLY A 116 -3.55 7.70 0.65
N CYS A 117 -2.67 8.09 -0.25
CA CYS A 117 -2.55 7.47 -1.58
C CYS A 117 -1.71 6.19 -1.59
N GLY A 118 -1.41 5.59 -0.44
CA GLY A 118 -0.77 4.29 -0.31
C GLY A 118 0.75 4.26 -0.41
N ASN A 119 1.43 5.39 -0.27
CA ASN A 119 2.88 5.47 -0.51
C ASN A 119 3.71 4.48 0.32
N PHE A 120 3.42 4.33 1.62
CA PHE A 120 4.11 3.35 2.46
C PHE A 120 3.90 1.92 1.97
N LEU A 121 2.67 1.58 1.60
CA LEU A 121 2.32 0.26 1.10
C LEU A 121 2.97 -0.03 -0.25
N VAL A 122 2.98 0.95 -1.16
CA VAL A 122 3.62 0.87 -2.48
C VAL A 122 5.12 0.63 -2.37
N VAL A 123 5.81 1.41 -1.53
CA VAL A 123 7.27 1.27 -1.35
C VAL A 123 7.59 -0.06 -0.68
N ALA A 124 6.87 -0.44 0.38
CA ALA A 124 7.09 -1.72 1.05
C ALA A 124 6.84 -2.91 0.10
N TYR A 125 5.76 -2.86 -0.71
CA TYR A 125 5.47 -3.88 -1.70
C TYR A 125 6.59 -4.02 -2.74
N ARG A 126 7.05 -2.91 -3.30
CA ARG A 126 8.14 -2.91 -4.28
C ARG A 126 9.42 -3.52 -3.72
N GLU A 127 9.83 -3.12 -2.51
CA GLU A 127 11.04 -3.63 -1.86
C GLU A 127 10.97 -5.16 -1.61
N LEU A 128 9.81 -5.67 -1.18
CA LEU A 128 9.61 -7.11 -1.01
C LEU A 128 9.70 -7.86 -2.34
N ARG A 129 9.11 -7.29 -3.41
CA ARG A 129 9.17 -7.87 -4.76
C ARG A 129 10.58 -7.84 -5.34
N ASP A 130 11.37 -6.81 -5.05
CA ASP A 130 12.79 -6.76 -5.47
C ASP A 130 13.64 -7.81 -4.72
N ILE A 131 13.37 -8.05 -3.43
CA ILE A 131 14.00 -9.17 -2.68
C ILE A 131 13.58 -10.52 -3.30
N GLU A 132 12.29 -10.71 -3.56
CA GLU A 132 11.79 -11.94 -4.19
C GLU A 132 12.40 -12.17 -5.58
N LEU A 133 12.53 -11.14 -6.40
CA LEU A 133 13.17 -11.22 -7.71
C LEU A 133 14.63 -11.69 -7.60
N GLU A 134 15.36 -11.19 -6.60
CA GLU A 134 16.75 -11.64 -6.35
C GLU A 134 16.79 -13.11 -5.89
N ILE A 135 15.84 -13.56 -5.07
CA ILE A 135 15.72 -14.98 -4.72
C ILE A 135 15.52 -15.81 -5.99
N LEU A 136 14.60 -15.42 -6.87
CA LEU A 136 14.29 -16.13 -8.10
C LEU A 136 15.51 -16.20 -9.03
N ARG A 137 16.28 -15.12 -9.18
CA ARG A 137 17.55 -15.09 -9.93
C ARG A 137 18.55 -16.12 -9.45
N GLN A 138 18.67 -16.27 -8.12
CA GLN A 138 19.63 -17.19 -7.52
C GLN A 138 19.17 -18.64 -7.64
N VAL A 139 17.87 -18.90 -7.59
CA VAL A 139 17.29 -20.24 -7.68
C VAL A 139 17.27 -20.73 -9.14
N GLU A 140 16.94 -19.87 -10.10
CA GLU A 140 16.85 -20.25 -11.53
C GLU A 140 18.20 -20.70 -12.11
N LYS A 141 19.31 -20.09 -11.67
CA LYS A 141 20.66 -20.52 -12.10
C LYS A 141 20.92 -22.02 -11.93
N ASN A 142 20.09 -22.69 -11.11
CA ASN A 142 20.26 -24.10 -10.75
C ASN A 142 19.10 -25.01 -11.19
N ARG A 143 17.98 -24.49 -11.68
CA ARG A 143 16.79 -25.27 -12.06
C ARG A 143 15.90 -24.51 -13.04
N SER A 144 15.24 -25.23 -13.96
CA SER A 144 14.13 -24.72 -14.75
C SER A 144 12.91 -24.51 -13.83
N LEU A 145 12.59 -23.26 -13.50
CA LEU A 145 11.46 -22.89 -12.64
C LEU A 145 10.23 -22.55 -13.49
N ASP A 146 9.07 -23.00 -13.04
CA ASP A 146 7.81 -22.44 -13.48
C ASP A 146 7.57 -21.11 -12.76
N ILE A 147 7.98 -20.01 -13.40
CA ILE A 147 7.95 -18.65 -12.85
C ILE A 147 6.54 -18.20 -12.55
N PHE A 148 5.52 -18.71 -13.26
CA PHE A 148 4.12 -18.38 -12.97
C PHE A 148 3.68 -18.77 -11.55
N HIS A 149 4.20 -19.88 -11.04
CA HIS A 149 3.94 -20.33 -9.67
C HIS A 149 5.03 -19.90 -8.67
N ALA A 150 6.13 -19.34 -9.17
CA ALA A 150 7.27 -18.98 -8.34
C ALA A 150 7.11 -17.63 -7.64
N VAL A 151 6.37 -16.67 -8.20
CA VAL A 151 6.11 -15.37 -7.56
C VAL A 151 5.03 -15.52 -6.48
N GLN A 152 5.39 -15.32 -5.23
CA GLN A 152 4.52 -15.51 -4.06
C GLN A 152 4.08 -14.22 -3.39
N VAL A 153 4.90 -13.17 -3.42
CA VAL A 153 4.55 -11.86 -2.84
C VAL A 153 3.42 -11.22 -3.65
N ASN A 154 2.35 -10.84 -2.97
CA ASN A 154 1.11 -10.35 -3.58
C ASN A 154 0.59 -9.09 -2.91
N VAL A 155 -0.22 -8.33 -3.63
CA VAL A 155 -0.89 -7.13 -3.11
C VAL A 155 -1.93 -7.42 -2.01
N ASP A 156 -2.41 -8.65 -1.88
CA ASP A 156 -3.34 -9.07 -0.83
C ASP A 156 -2.72 -9.13 0.58
N GLN A 157 -1.40 -8.93 0.68
CA GLN A 157 -0.67 -8.77 1.93
C GLN A 157 -0.73 -7.34 2.48
N PHE A 158 -1.31 -6.40 1.71
CA PHE A 158 -1.27 -4.97 1.99
C PHE A 158 -2.67 -4.43 2.28
N TYR A 159 -2.81 -3.87 3.47
CA TYR A 159 -4.05 -3.34 4.01
C TYR A 159 -3.88 -1.86 4.32
N GLY A 160 -4.91 -1.08 4.03
CA GLY A 160 -4.92 0.34 4.33
C GLY A 160 -6.27 0.83 4.82
N ILE A 161 -6.26 1.87 5.63
CA ILE A 161 -7.46 2.61 6.00
C ILE A 161 -7.21 4.07 5.66
N GLU A 162 -8.15 4.67 4.94
CA GLU A 162 -8.07 6.09 4.56
C GLU A 162 -9.42 6.76 4.76
N ILE A 163 -9.41 7.95 5.35
CA ILE A 163 -10.63 8.70 5.69
C ILE A 163 -11.27 9.36 4.48
N GLU A 164 -10.48 9.67 3.47
CA GLU A 164 -10.95 10.29 2.23
C GLU A 164 -11.08 9.22 1.12
N GLU A 165 -12.22 9.21 0.46
CA GLU A 165 -12.55 8.19 -0.54
C GLU A 165 -11.60 8.19 -1.74
N PHE A 166 -11.31 9.37 -2.28
CA PHE A 166 -10.48 9.48 -3.48
C PHE A 166 -9.02 9.03 -3.26
N PRO A 167 -8.31 9.42 -2.18
CA PRO A 167 -7.01 8.84 -1.86
C PRO A 167 -7.05 7.33 -1.65
N ALA A 168 -8.10 6.79 -1.03
CA ALA A 168 -8.25 5.35 -0.87
C ALA A 168 -8.31 4.62 -2.22
N GLN A 169 -9.04 5.17 -3.19
CA GLN A 169 -9.10 4.65 -4.57
C GLN A 169 -7.74 4.75 -5.27
N ILE A 170 -7.03 5.88 -5.10
CA ILE A 170 -5.67 6.05 -5.63
C ILE A 170 -4.73 5.00 -5.04
N ALA A 171 -4.78 4.73 -3.74
CA ALA A 171 -3.93 3.74 -3.09
C ALA A 171 -4.10 2.33 -3.70
N GLN A 172 -5.33 1.94 -4.01
CA GLN A 172 -5.61 0.68 -4.71
C GLN A 172 -4.96 0.63 -6.08
N VAL A 173 -5.17 1.68 -6.89
CA VAL A 173 -4.62 1.77 -8.25
C VAL A 173 -3.09 1.80 -8.21
N ALA A 174 -2.50 2.53 -7.27
CA ALA A 174 -1.05 2.63 -7.10
C ALA A 174 -0.42 1.26 -6.78
N LEU A 175 -1.03 0.46 -5.91
CA LEU A 175 -0.58 -0.89 -5.60
C LEU A 175 -0.69 -1.82 -6.82
N TRP A 176 -1.78 -1.76 -7.58
CA TRP A 176 -1.90 -2.55 -8.81
C TRP A 176 -0.90 -2.15 -9.89
N LEU A 177 -0.68 -0.85 -10.05
CA LEU A 177 0.33 -0.37 -11.01
C LEU A 177 1.73 -0.83 -10.60
N THR A 178 2.03 -0.80 -9.30
CA THR A 178 3.30 -1.32 -8.78
C THR A 178 3.43 -2.83 -9.04
N ASP A 179 2.37 -3.60 -8.80
CA ASP A 179 2.37 -5.04 -9.12
C ASP A 179 2.62 -5.28 -10.61
N HIS A 180 1.97 -4.51 -11.48
CA HIS A 180 2.20 -4.59 -12.92
C HIS A 180 3.65 -4.29 -13.29
N GLN A 181 4.24 -3.23 -12.75
CA GLN A 181 5.64 -2.86 -12.98
C GLN A 181 6.61 -3.95 -12.50
N MET A 182 6.36 -4.53 -11.33
CA MET A 182 7.18 -5.62 -10.82
C MET A 182 7.03 -6.89 -11.66
N ASN A 183 5.85 -7.16 -12.19
CA ASN A 183 5.61 -8.27 -13.13
C ASN A 183 6.32 -8.04 -14.46
N GLN A 184 6.41 -6.80 -14.95
CA GLN A 184 7.22 -6.46 -16.13
C GLN A 184 8.72 -6.68 -15.85
N LYS A 185 9.23 -6.34 -14.66
CA LYS A 185 10.62 -6.64 -14.28
C LYS A 185 10.90 -8.16 -14.32
N VAL A 186 9.98 -8.97 -13.76
CA VAL A 186 10.07 -10.44 -13.82
C VAL A 186 10.07 -10.91 -15.26
N SER A 187 9.18 -10.39 -16.10
CA SER A 187 9.11 -10.74 -17.54
C SER A 187 10.40 -10.43 -18.28
N ALA A 188 10.98 -9.26 -18.04
CA ALA A 188 12.23 -8.84 -18.67
C ALA A 188 13.42 -9.70 -18.23
N GLU A 189 13.46 -10.09 -16.96
CA GLU A 189 14.55 -10.89 -16.39
C GLU A 189 14.57 -12.33 -16.95
N PHE A 190 13.39 -12.95 -17.05
CA PHE A 190 13.28 -14.38 -17.38
C PHE A 190 12.87 -14.64 -18.84
N GLY A 191 12.72 -13.59 -19.65
CA GLY A 191 12.38 -13.72 -21.07
C GLY A 191 10.97 -14.30 -21.33
N LEU A 192 10.08 -14.24 -20.34
CA LEU A 192 8.74 -14.78 -20.37
C LEU A 192 7.71 -13.67 -20.25
N TYR A 193 6.58 -13.78 -20.98
CA TYR A 193 5.45 -12.89 -20.73
C TYR A 193 4.77 -13.28 -19.42
N PHE A 194 5.20 -12.66 -18.33
CA PHE A 194 4.60 -12.82 -17.03
C PHE A 194 3.50 -11.77 -16.83
N ALA A 195 2.31 -12.07 -17.30
CA ALA A 195 1.13 -11.28 -16.97
C ALA A 195 0.38 -11.96 -15.83
N ARG A 196 0.71 -11.60 -14.61
CA ARG A 196 -0.22 -11.77 -13.51
C ARG A 196 -1.32 -10.75 -13.75
N LEU A 197 -2.47 -11.20 -14.25
CA LEU A 197 -3.63 -10.29 -14.29
C LEU A 197 -3.94 -9.89 -12.84
N PRO A 198 -4.04 -8.57 -12.50
CA PRO A 198 -4.24 -8.10 -11.13
C PRO A 198 -5.65 -8.41 -10.57
N LEU A 199 -6.23 -9.54 -10.94
CA LEU A 199 -7.66 -9.77 -10.92
C LEU A 199 -8.09 -10.83 -9.94
N VAL A 200 -7.14 -11.64 -9.46
CA VAL A 200 -7.42 -12.71 -8.50
C VAL A 200 -7.24 -12.22 -7.07
N THR A 201 -6.33 -11.26 -6.87
CA THR A 201 -6.03 -10.71 -5.55
C THR A 201 -6.08 -9.18 -5.59
N SER A 202 -6.69 -8.56 -4.59
CA SER A 202 -6.77 -7.11 -4.44
C SER A 202 -6.14 -6.68 -3.13
N PRO A 203 -5.47 -5.51 -3.10
CA PRO A 203 -5.14 -4.89 -1.84
C PRO A 203 -6.44 -4.51 -1.12
N THR A 204 -6.45 -4.60 0.19
CA THR A 204 -7.62 -4.24 0.99
C THR A 204 -7.45 -2.82 1.50
N ILE A 205 -7.98 -1.85 0.76
CA ILE A 205 -8.01 -0.46 1.18
C ILE A 205 -9.45 -0.10 1.56
N VAL A 206 -9.64 0.27 2.82
CA VAL A 206 -10.95 0.59 3.39
C VAL A 206 -11.09 2.10 3.53
N HIS A 207 -12.13 2.66 2.90
CA HIS A 207 -12.51 4.05 3.13
C HIS A 207 -13.23 4.17 4.47
N GLY A 208 -12.68 4.98 5.38
CA GLY A 208 -13.29 5.22 6.68
C GLY A 208 -12.34 5.81 7.72
N ASN A 209 -12.90 6.23 8.85
CA ASN A 209 -12.10 6.73 9.97
C ASN A 209 -11.46 5.58 10.75
N ALA A 210 -10.14 5.44 10.67
CA ALA A 210 -9.38 4.39 11.35
C ALA A 210 -9.60 4.35 12.86
N LEU A 211 -9.90 5.48 13.50
CA LEU A 211 -10.16 5.55 14.94
C LEU A 211 -11.55 5.05 15.33
N ARG A 212 -12.47 4.90 14.35
CA ARG A 212 -13.85 4.42 14.55
C ARG A 212 -14.07 3.00 14.05
N LEU A 213 -13.24 2.52 13.13
CA LEU A 213 -13.26 1.15 12.63
C LEU A 213 -12.57 0.20 13.61
N ASP A 214 -13.03 -1.05 13.69
CA ASP A 214 -12.22 -2.12 14.27
C ASP A 214 -11.20 -2.59 13.21
N TRP A 215 -9.93 -2.51 13.53
CA TRP A 215 -8.87 -2.93 12.60
C TRP A 215 -8.88 -4.44 12.35
N LYS A 216 -9.48 -5.22 13.25
CA LYS A 216 -9.67 -6.67 13.06
C LYS A 216 -10.66 -7.00 11.93
N ASP A 217 -11.57 -6.08 11.61
CA ASP A 217 -12.47 -6.21 10.46
C ASP A 217 -11.76 -5.90 9.14
N VAL A 218 -10.63 -5.21 9.18
CA VAL A 218 -9.84 -4.84 7.99
C VAL A 218 -8.77 -5.88 7.69
N VAL A 219 -8.02 -6.28 8.71
CA VAL A 219 -6.94 -7.26 8.60
C VAL A 219 -7.09 -8.34 9.67
N PRO A 220 -7.05 -9.64 9.29
CA PRO A 220 -7.04 -10.73 10.29
C PRO A 220 -5.84 -10.55 11.23
N LYS A 221 -6.11 -10.44 12.54
CA LYS A 221 -5.09 -10.22 13.56
C LYS A 221 -3.96 -11.24 13.48
N GLU A 222 -4.30 -12.50 13.26
CA GLU A 222 -3.35 -13.61 13.24
C GLU A 222 -2.37 -13.53 12.07
N LYS A 223 -2.70 -12.74 11.03
CA LYS A 223 -1.87 -12.53 9.86
C LYS A 223 -1.05 -11.26 9.95
N LEU A 224 -1.47 -10.27 10.74
CA LEU A 224 -0.84 -8.95 10.81
C LEU A 224 0.57 -9.06 11.41
N THR A 225 1.56 -8.67 10.63
CA THR A 225 2.97 -8.68 11.06
C THR A 225 3.54 -7.28 11.29
N HIS A 226 3.10 -6.29 10.50
CA HIS A 226 3.63 -4.93 10.55
C HIS A 226 2.52 -3.89 10.47
N ILE A 227 2.62 -2.88 11.33
CA ILE A 227 1.83 -1.65 11.25
C ILE A 227 2.81 -0.54 10.94
N LEU A 228 2.56 0.19 9.88
CA LEU A 228 3.41 1.28 9.40
C LEU A 228 2.54 2.41 8.86
N GLY A 229 3.09 3.60 8.75
CA GLY A 229 2.37 4.75 8.22
C GLY A 229 2.79 6.06 8.88
N ASN A 230 2.18 7.15 8.42
CA ASN A 230 2.38 8.48 8.97
C ASN A 230 1.02 9.13 9.28
N PRO A 231 0.38 8.76 10.41
CA PRO A 231 -0.90 9.32 10.81
C PRO A 231 -0.83 10.84 11.07
N PRO A 232 -1.96 11.56 11.00
CA PRO A 232 -1.97 13.01 11.13
C PRO A 232 -1.56 13.49 12.54
N PHE A 233 -0.63 14.45 12.57
CA PHE A 233 -0.19 15.16 13.76
C PHE A 233 -1.03 16.44 13.91
N VAL A 234 -1.88 16.48 14.94
CA VAL A 234 -2.74 17.64 15.20
C VAL A 234 -2.72 17.95 16.69
N GLY A 235 -2.00 19.00 17.05
CA GLY A 235 -1.89 19.46 18.42
C GLY A 235 -3.23 19.94 18.99
N LYS A 236 -3.41 19.89 20.31
CA LYS A 236 -4.65 20.22 21.04
C LYS A 236 -5.37 21.48 20.54
N LYS A 237 -4.60 22.56 20.26
CA LYS A 237 -5.18 23.86 19.86
C LYS A 237 -5.82 23.84 18.48
N GLU A 238 -5.34 22.96 17.61
CA GLU A 238 -5.74 22.87 16.21
C GLU A 238 -6.78 21.76 15.96
N GLN A 239 -7.01 20.91 16.97
CA GLN A 239 -7.98 19.82 16.87
C GLN A 239 -9.41 20.32 16.72
N LYS A 240 -10.11 19.84 15.71
CA LYS A 240 -11.53 20.06 15.45
C LYS A 240 -12.40 19.26 16.43
N ALA A 241 -13.70 19.57 16.46
CA ALA A 241 -14.67 18.89 17.33
C ALA A 241 -14.70 17.37 17.14
N GLY A 242 -14.69 16.88 15.87
CA GLY A 242 -14.67 15.46 15.57
C GLY A 242 -13.40 14.76 16.06
N GLN A 243 -12.22 15.41 15.91
CA GLN A 243 -10.95 14.87 16.40
C GLN A 243 -10.89 14.79 17.93
N LYS A 244 -11.46 15.79 18.61
CA LYS A 244 -11.61 15.77 20.08
C LYS A 244 -12.58 14.68 20.55
N GLU A 245 -13.60 14.39 19.75
CA GLU A 245 -14.53 13.28 20.00
C GLU A 245 -13.81 11.93 19.84
N ASP A 246 -13.02 11.75 18.78
CA ASP A 246 -12.21 10.55 18.58
C ASP A 246 -11.22 10.32 19.71
N LEU A 247 -10.53 11.38 20.19
CA LEU A 247 -9.69 11.31 21.39
C LEU A 247 -10.46 10.82 22.61
N ARG A 248 -11.66 11.39 22.88
CA ARG A 248 -12.48 10.94 24.02
C ARG A 248 -12.92 9.48 23.87
N ARG A 249 -13.22 9.06 22.65
CA ARG A 249 -13.60 7.67 22.36
C ARG A 249 -12.47 6.69 22.67
N ILE A 250 -11.22 7.04 22.27
CA ILE A 250 -10.05 6.18 22.45
C ILE A 250 -9.56 6.18 23.89
N PHE A 251 -9.46 7.36 24.52
CA PHE A 251 -8.87 7.51 25.86
C PHE A 251 -9.89 7.49 26.99
N GLY A 252 -11.19 7.61 26.70
CA GLY A 252 -12.24 7.67 27.72
C GLY A 252 -12.01 8.84 28.71
N ASN A 253 -12.05 8.50 30.00
CA ASN A 253 -11.83 9.43 31.09
C ASN A 253 -10.38 9.49 31.58
N MET A 254 -9.42 9.07 30.77
CA MET A 254 -8.00 9.11 31.15
C MET A 254 -7.55 10.54 31.50
N PRO A 255 -7.01 10.79 32.71
CA PRO A 255 -6.50 12.10 33.07
C PRO A 255 -5.40 12.54 32.10
N GLY A 256 -5.49 13.81 31.67
CA GLY A 256 -4.50 14.36 30.73
C GLY A 256 -4.71 14.04 29.25
N ALA A 257 -5.64 13.15 28.87
CA ALA A 257 -5.91 12.81 27.47
C ALA A 257 -6.21 14.04 26.58
N GLY A 258 -6.89 15.05 27.15
CA GLY A 258 -7.26 16.27 26.42
C GLY A 258 -6.09 17.19 26.03
N VAL A 259 -4.85 16.89 26.40
CA VAL A 259 -3.64 17.64 25.98
C VAL A 259 -2.79 16.87 24.95
N LEU A 260 -3.14 15.63 24.67
CA LEU A 260 -2.41 14.78 23.74
C LEU A 260 -2.57 15.26 22.29
N ASP A 261 -1.56 14.97 21.49
CA ASP A 261 -1.65 15.10 20.04
C ASP A 261 -2.58 14.02 19.47
N TYR A 262 -3.28 14.34 18.40
CA TYR A 262 -4.25 13.43 17.76
C TYR A 262 -3.62 12.11 17.30
N VAL A 263 -2.35 12.13 16.86
CA VAL A 263 -1.60 10.94 16.46
C VAL A 263 -1.55 9.85 17.53
N THR A 264 -1.62 10.22 18.81
CA THR A 264 -1.57 9.25 19.91
C THR A 264 -2.69 8.22 19.88
N CYS A 265 -3.83 8.55 19.25
CA CYS A 265 -4.94 7.62 19.06
C CYS A 265 -4.54 6.38 18.24
N TRP A 266 -3.69 6.55 17.21
CA TRP A 266 -3.19 5.44 16.39
C TRP A 266 -2.28 4.51 17.18
N TYR A 267 -1.45 5.05 18.08
CA TYR A 267 -0.59 4.22 18.93
C TYR A 267 -1.42 3.33 19.87
N VAL A 268 -2.50 3.86 20.45
CA VAL A 268 -3.40 3.07 21.31
C VAL A 268 -4.07 1.96 20.49
N LYS A 269 -4.64 2.31 19.33
CA LYS A 269 -5.27 1.32 18.43
C LYS A 269 -4.29 0.25 17.98
N ALA A 270 -3.04 0.63 17.66
CA ALA A 270 -2.00 -0.31 17.29
C ALA A 270 -1.63 -1.23 18.47
N ALA A 271 -1.49 -0.69 19.68
CA ALA A 271 -1.24 -1.47 20.88
C ALA A 271 -2.37 -2.50 21.14
N ASP A 272 -3.62 -2.08 20.99
CA ASP A 272 -4.80 -2.94 21.20
C ASP A 272 -4.83 -4.12 20.25
N ILE A 273 -4.48 -3.93 18.96
CA ILE A 273 -4.48 -5.03 18.00
C ILE A 273 -3.26 -5.96 18.20
N ILE A 274 -2.14 -5.44 18.68
CA ILE A 274 -0.93 -6.24 18.93
C ILE A 274 -1.08 -7.07 20.22
N GLN A 275 -1.63 -6.48 21.29
CA GLN A 275 -1.71 -7.11 22.62
C GLN A 275 -2.93 -8.01 22.79
N GLY A 276 -4.05 -7.67 22.17
CA GLY A 276 -5.33 -8.40 22.29
C GLY A 276 -5.46 -9.50 21.30
#